data_ad68e1bb3d6a276422cac2e9e21b2e65
#
_entry.id   ad68e1bb3d6a276422cac2e9e21b2e65
#
_cell.length_a   1.000
_cell.length_b   1.000
_cell.length_c   1.000
_cell.angle_alpha   90.00
_cell.angle_beta   90.00
_cell.angle_gamma   90.00
#
_symmetry.space_group_name_H-M   'P 1'
#
loop_
_entity.id
_entity.type
_entity.pdbx_description
1 polymer ?
#
loop_
_entity_poly.entity_id
_entity_poly.type
_entity_poly.pdbx_seq_one_letter_code
_entity_poly.pdbx_strand_id
1 'polypeptide(L)'
;MCDANGRFLSVNATKPGSVHDSTMFKTSALGLQCAQGEFGEGFLLGDSGYGCTTYLITPFNIPSNDEEVAYGDCLLTICNDGLSAFLLKEKFNRSHKRTRCIIERAFGAVKRRFHCLHGEIRVQPQRACKY
;
A
#
# COMPACT_ATOMS: atom_id res chain seq x y z
N MET A 1 1.74 3.57 7.95
CA MET A 1 1.17 4.64 7.10
C MET A 1 1.90 5.95 7.35
N CYS A 2 2.10 6.78 6.34
CA CYS A 2 2.66 8.12 6.52
C CYS A 2 1.85 9.17 5.73
N ASP A 3 2.03 10.43 6.11
CA ASP A 3 1.50 11.59 5.38
C ASP A 3 2.39 11.99 4.19
N ALA A 4 2.00 13.05 3.47
CA ALA A 4 2.74 13.61 2.34
C ALA A 4 4.13 14.17 2.73
N ASN A 5 4.38 14.43 4.00
CA ASN A 5 5.66 14.91 4.52
C ASN A 5 6.55 13.77 5.04
N GLY A 6 6.10 12.51 4.93
CA GLY A 6 6.81 11.34 5.41
C GLY A 6 6.72 11.12 6.93
N ARG A 7 5.80 11.78 7.62
CA ARG A 7 5.55 11.56 9.05
C ARG A 7 4.70 10.31 9.22
N PHE A 8 5.09 9.42 10.12
CA PHE A 8 4.31 8.24 10.43
C PHE A 8 3.03 8.62 11.19
N LEU A 9 1.88 8.30 10.61
CA LEU A 9 0.56 8.50 11.20
C LEU A 9 0.06 7.25 11.93
N SER A 10 0.46 6.06 11.45
CA SER A 10 0.12 4.79 12.07
C SER A 10 1.24 3.79 11.87
N VAL A 11 1.61 3.09 12.93
CA VAL A 11 2.59 2.00 12.94
C VAL A 11 1.96 0.82 13.67
N ASN A 12 2.08 -0.37 13.09
CA ASN A 12 1.63 -1.61 13.69
C ASN A 12 2.77 -2.63 13.65
N ALA A 13 3.22 -3.09 14.81
CA ALA A 13 4.29 -4.08 14.96
C ALA A 13 3.84 -5.31 15.79
N THR A 14 2.53 -5.60 15.79
CA THR A 14 1.94 -6.63 16.66
C THR A 14 1.96 -8.04 16.07
N LYS A 15 2.32 -8.18 14.80
CA LYS A 15 2.28 -9.47 14.08
C LYS A 15 3.68 -9.92 13.69
N PRO A 16 3.92 -11.24 13.59
CA PRO A 16 5.16 -11.79 13.03
C PRO A 16 5.38 -11.30 11.59
N GLY A 17 6.65 -11.18 11.16
CA GLY A 17 7.01 -10.73 9.82
C GLY A 17 6.59 -11.68 8.67
N SER A 18 6.13 -12.89 8.99
CA SER A 18 5.57 -13.85 8.03
C SER A 18 4.11 -13.56 7.64
N VAL A 19 3.43 -12.64 8.34
CA VAL A 19 2.04 -12.28 8.03
C VAL A 19 2.01 -11.31 6.85
N HIS A 20 1.16 -11.61 5.88
CA HIS A 20 1.00 -10.80 4.69
C HIS A 20 0.49 -9.39 5.03
N ASP A 21 1.06 -8.35 4.40
CA ASP A 21 0.75 -6.94 4.69
C ASP A 21 -0.75 -6.62 4.57
N SER A 22 -1.43 -7.18 3.56
CA SER A 22 -2.88 -7.02 3.39
C SER A 22 -3.69 -7.58 4.58
N THR A 23 -3.25 -8.69 5.17
CA THR A 23 -3.87 -9.28 6.36
C THR A 23 -3.60 -8.41 7.59
N MET A 24 -2.36 -7.92 7.73
CA MET A 24 -2.02 -6.98 8.80
C MET A 24 -2.86 -5.72 8.76
N PHE A 25 -3.04 -5.16 7.58
CA PHE A 25 -3.85 -3.95 7.40
C PHE A 25 -5.33 -4.20 7.76
N LYS A 26 -5.94 -5.23 7.18
CA LYS A 26 -7.35 -5.58 7.41
C LYS A 26 -7.68 -5.83 8.89
N THR A 27 -6.74 -6.40 9.64
CA THR A 27 -6.91 -6.70 11.08
C THR A 27 -6.43 -5.58 12.00
N SER A 28 -5.89 -4.50 11.47
CA SER A 28 -5.45 -3.33 12.25
C SER A 28 -6.63 -2.42 12.61
N ALA A 29 -6.47 -1.64 13.68
CA ALA A 29 -7.46 -0.62 14.05
C ALA A 29 -7.69 0.36 12.88
N LEU A 30 -6.62 0.78 12.18
CA LEU A 30 -6.71 1.64 11.02
C LEU A 30 -7.54 1.02 9.88
N GLY A 31 -7.32 -0.25 9.57
CA GLY A 31 -8.07 -0.96 8.52
C GLY A 31 -9.56 -1.07 8.84
N LEU A 32 -9.89 -1.32 10.11
CA LEU A 32 -11.27 -1.36 10.58
C LEU A 32 -11.95 0.02 10.50
N GLN A 33 -11.27 1.07 10.93
CA GLN A 33 -11.76 2.45 10.84
C GLN A 33 -12.00 2.88 9.38
N CYS A 34 -11.07 2.53 8.46
CA CYS A 34 -11.25 2.76 7.03
C CYS A 34 -12.49 2.03 6.48
N ALA A 35 -12.69 0.78 6.88
CA ALA A 35 -13.84 -0.01 6.44
C ALA A 35 -15.18 0.54 6.97
N GLN A 36 -15.16 1.22 8.11
CA GLN A 36 -16.32 1.91 8.73
C GLN A 36 -16.57 3.30 8.15
N GLY A 37 -15.66 3.80 7.27
CA GLY A 37 -15.80 5.13 6.66
C GLY A 37 -15.43 6.29 7.58
N GLU A 38 -14.73 6.04 8.69
CA GLU A 38 -14.38 7.09 9.67
C GLU A 38 -13.41 8.15 9.12
N PHE A 39 -12.72 7.86 8.01
CA PHE A 39 -11.76 8.78 7.37
C PHE A 39 -12.40 9.71 6.31
N GLY A 40 -13.73 9.72 6.18
CA GLY A 40 -14.43 10.55 5.20
C GLY A 40 -14.08 10.16 3.76
N GLU A 41 -13.91 11.16 2.87
CA GLU A 41 -13.64 10.98 1.44
C GLU A 41 -12.16 10.76 1.08
N GLY A 42 -11.30 10.52 2.08
CA GLY A 42 -9.87 10.30 1.87
C GLY A 42 -9.56 8.89 1.35
N PHE A 43 -8.46 8.77 0.59
CA PHE A 43 -7.97 7.48 0.09
C PHE A 43 -6.58 7.18 0.63
N LEU A 44 -6.33 5.91 0.91
CA LEU A 44 -4.99 5.39 1.17
C LEU A 44 -4.39 4.84 -0.12
N LEU A 45 -3.07 4.95 -0.26
CA LEU A 45 -2.34 4.36 -1.38
C LEU A 45 -1.59 3.12 -0.89
N GLY A 46 -2.00 1.96 -1.39
CA GLY A 46 -1.35 0.67 -1.13
C GLY A 46 -0.43 0.23 -2.28
N ASP A 47 0.34 -0.82 -2.09
CA ASP A 47 1.04 -1.48 -3.19
C ASP A 47 0.17 -2.59 -3.81
N SER A 48 0.71 -3.27 -4.82
CA SER A 48 0.02 -4.35 -5.52
C SER A 48 -0.31 -5.56 -4.63
N GLY A 49 0.31 -5.69 -3.47
CA GLY A 49 0.02 -6.76 -2.50
C GLY A 49 -1.26 -6.56 -1.71
N TYR A 50 -1.88 -5.36 -1.80
CA TYR A 50 -3.18 -5.08 -1.21
C TYR A 50 -4.28 -5.21 -2.26
N GLY A 51 -5.46 -5.68 -1.85
CA GLY A 51 -6.66 -5.60 -2.69
C GLY A 51 -7.18 -4.16 -2.78
N CYS A 52 -7.59 -3.72 -3.96
CA CYS A 52 -8.22 -2.43 -4.15
C CYS A 52 -9.60 -2.40 -3.45
N THR A 53 -9.89 -1.32 -2.74
CA THR A 53 -11.16 -1.10 -2.03
C THR A 53 -11.61 0.34 -2.24
N THR A 54 -12.79 0.70 -1.71
CA THR A 54 -13.31 2.08 -1.78
C THR A 54 -12.44 3.10 -1.05
N TYR A 55 -11.59 2.69 -0.13
CA TYR A 55 -10.72 3.54 0.70
C TYR A 55 -9.22 3.26 0.50
N LEU A 56 -8.85 2.20 -0.24
CA LEU A 56 -7.46 1.82 -0.47
C LEU A 56 -7.24 1.59 -1.97
N ILE A 57 -6.47 2.49 -2.58
CA ILE A 57 -6.17 2.46 -4.01
C ILE A 57 -4.82 1.81 -4.23
N THR A 58 -4.79 0.83 -5.13
CA THR A 58 -3.59 0.10 -5.53
C THR A 58 -3.26 0.34 -7.00
N PRO A 59 -2.01 0.08 -7.44
CA PRO A 59 -1.67 0.16 -8.86
C PRO A 59 -2.52 -0.81 -9.67
N PHE A 60 -2.85 -0.41 -10.88
CA PHE A 60 -3.47 -1.32 -11.85
C PHE A 60 -2.46 -2.40 -12.28
N ASN A 61 -2.89 -3.64 -12.30
CA ASN A 61 -2.16 -4.67 -13.01
C ASN A 61 -2.23 -4.35 -14.51
N ILE A 62 -1.07 -4.12 -15.13
CA ILE A 62 -0.94 -4.03 -16.57
C ILE A 62 -0.65 -5.45 -17.03
N PRO A 63 -1.61 -6.14 -17.67
CA PRO A 63 -1.39 -7.51 -18.13
C PRO A 63 -0.24 -7.53 -19.13
N SER A 64 0.63 -8.52 -18.99
CA SER A 64 1.73 -8.74 -19.93
C SER A 64 1.29 -9.44 -21.21
N ASN A 65 0.08 -10.04 -21.22
CA ASN A 65 -0.48 -10.84 -22.31
C ASN A 65 -1.94 -10.49 -22.53
N ASP A 66 -2.39 -10.59 -23.79
CA ASP A 66 -3.75 -10.27 -24.23
C ASP A 66 -4.88 -11.09 -23.58
N GLU A 67 -4.53 -12.25 -23.00
CA GLU A 67 -5.49 -13.13 -22.33
C GLU A 67 -5.91 -12.65 -20.93
N GLU A 68 -5.09 -11.84 -20.24
CA GLU A 68 -5.43 -11.27 -18.92
C GLU A 68 -6.35 -10.06 -18.99
N VAL A 69 -6.59 -9.51 -20.18
CA VAL A 69 -7.45 -8.34 -20.40
C VAL A 69 -8.91 -8.61 -20.04
N ALA A 70 -9.33 -9.89 -20.00
CA ALA A 70 -10.73 -10.27 -19.80
C ALA A 70 -11.21 -10.20 -18.33
N TYR A 71 -10.33 -10.05 -17.34
CA TYR A 71 -10.69 -10.07 -15.91
C TYR A 71 -10.52 -8.70 -15.25
N GLY A 72 -11.60 -7.96 -15.26
CA GLY A 72 -11.87 -6.99 -14.21
C GLY A 72 -11.32 -5.61 -14.39
N ASP A 73 -12.07 -4.74 -15.06
CA ASP A 73 -11.87 -3.32 -14.85
C ASP A 73 -13.19 -2.55 -14.82
N CYS A 74 -13.57 -2.19 -13.61
CA CYS A 74 -14.68 -1.28 -13.35
C CYS A 74 -14.46 0.12 -14.00
N LEU A 75 -13.23 0.44 -14.41
CA LEU A 75 -12.85 1.71 -15.06
C LEU A 75 -12.79 1.64 -16.59
N LEU A 76 -12.85 0.44 -17.20
CA LEU A 76 -12.83 0.28 -18.66
C LEU A 76 -14.14 0.69 -19.34
N THR A 77 -15.21 0.89 -18.59
CA THR A 77 -16.51 1.28 -19.13
C THR A 77 -16.55 2.72 -19.66
N ILE A 78 -15.52 3.53 -19.36
CA ILE A 78 -15.50 4.97 -19.72
C ILE A 78 -14.69 5.24 -21.01
N CYS A 79 -13.80 4.34 -21.41
CA CYS A 79 -12.96 4.53 -22.60
C CYS A 79 -13.23 3.44 -23.63
N ASN A 80 -13.81 3.83 -24.77
CA ASN A 80 -14.15 2.92 -25.88
C ASN A 80 -12.94 2.39 -26.67
N ASP A 81 -11.72 2.89 -26.41
CA ASP A 81 -10.50 2.50 -27.11
C ASP A 81 -9.46 1.95 -26.10
N GLY A 82 -9.08 0.70 -26.30
CA GLY A 82 -8.13 0.00 -25.45
C GLY A 82 -6.78 0.73 -25.26
N LEU A 83 -6.32 1.47 -26.27
CA LEU A 83 -5.07 2.25 -26.22
C LEU A 83 -5.17 3.42 -25.24
N SER A 84 -6.28 4.15 -25.23
CA SER A 84 -6.52 5.26 -24.30
C SER A 84 -6.59 4.76 -22.85
N ALA A 85 -7.27 3.63 -22.62
CA ALA A 85 -7.35 3.00 -21.30
C ALA A 85 -5.97 2.56 -20.79
N PHE A 86 -5.15 1.96 -21.65
CA PHE A 86 -3.77 1.56 -21.31
C PHE A 86 -2.92 2.77 -20.91
N LEU A 87 -2.93 3.84 -21.69
CA LEU A 87 -2.17 5.07 -21.39
C LEU A 87 -2.63 5.74 -20.09
N LEU A 88 -3.92 5.69 -19.79
CA LEU A 88 -4.44 6.21 -18.50
C LEU A 88 -3.96 5.39 -17.32
N LYS A 89 -3.97 4.05 -17.43
CA LYS A 89 -3.44 3.15 -16.41
C LYS A 89 -1.94 3.38 -16.15
N GLU A 90 -1.15 3.54 -17.22
CA GLU A 90 0.27 3.84 -17.07
C GLU A 90 0.50 5.19 -16.38
N LYS A 91 -0.21 6.24 -16.78
CA LYS A 91 -0.12 7.56 -16.14
C LYS A 91 -0.50 7.49 -14.68
N PHE A 92 -1.59 6.78 -14.36
CA PHE A 92 -2.02 6.56 -12.98
C PHE A 92 -0.94 5.82 -12.19
N ASN A 93 -0.46 4.68 -12.68
CA ASN A 93 0.56 3.89 -12.00
C ASN A 93 1.85 4.68 -11.76
N ARG A 94 2.26 5.52 -12.72
CA ARG A 94 3.41 6.42 -12.57
C ARG A 94 3.20 7.44 -11.46
N SER A 95 2.03 8.07 -11.41
CA SER A 95 1.66 9.03 -10.36
C SER A 95 1.56 8.36 -8.99
N HIS A 96 0.93 7.21 -8.93
CA HIS A 96 0.80 6.38 -7.74
C HIS A 96 2.18 5.99 -7.18
N LYS A 97 3.07 5.46 -8.01
CA LYS A 97 4.45 5.12 -7.64
C LYS A 97 5.21 6.34 -7.13
N ARG A 98 5.10 7.48 -7.82
CA ARG A 98 5.76 8.73 -7.41
C ARG A 98 5.31 9.18 -6.03
N THR A 99 4.02 9.10 -5.73
CA THR A 99 3.47 9.45 -4.42
C THR A 99 3.90 8.45 -3.35
N ARG A 100 3.91 7.15 -3.65
CA ARG A 100 4.36 6.12 -2.71
C ARG A 100 5.84 6.16 -2.37
N CYS A 101 6.70 6.73 -3.21
CA CYS A 101 8.12 6.93 -2.88
C CYS A 101 8.34 7.68 -1.55
N ILE A 102 7.35 8.41 -1.05
CA ILE A 102 7.42 9.11 0.25
C ILE A 102 7.54 8.10 1.39
N ILE A 103 6.69 7.06 1.43
CA ILE A 103 6.77 6.04 2.49
C ILE A 103 8.07 5.23 2.41
N GLU A 104 8.56 4.94 1.20
CA GLU A 104 9.82 4.22 1.00
C GLU A 104 11.02 5.04 1.53
N ARG A 105 11.03 6.36 1.28
CA ARG A 105 12.01 7.29 1.83
C ARG A 105 11.92 7.38 3.35
N ALA A 106 10.70 7.41 3.90
CA ALA A 106 10.49 7.42 5.35
C ALA A 106 11.06 6.15 6.00
N PHE A 107 10.79 4.96 5.45
CA PHE A 107 11.40 3.71 5.91
C PHE A 107 12.92 3.71 5.75
N GLY A 108 13.44 4.23 4.65
CA GLY A 108 14.89 4.38 4.45
C GLY A 108 15.53 5.27 5.50
N ALA A 109 14.88 6.35 5.91
CA ALA A 109 15.34 7.23 6.98
C ALA A 109 15.34 6.52 8.34
N VAL A 110 14.27 5.79 8.65
CA VAL A 110 14.17 4.99 9.89
C VAL A 110 15.27 3.92 9.95
N LYS A 111 15.47 3.16 8.87
CA LYS A 111 16.52 2.13 8.80
C LYS A 111 17.92 2.75 8.99
N ARG A 112 18.20 3.89 8.37
CA ARG A 112 19.49 4.59 8.58
C ARG A 112 19.68 5.07 10.02
N ARG A 113 18.62 5.50 10.67
CA ARG A 113 18.67 5.96 12.06
C ARG A 113 18.82 4.82 13.05
N PHE A 114 18.14 3.72 12.79
CA PHE A 114 18.10 2.54 13.65
C PHE A 114 18.71 1.33 12.94
N HIS A 115 20.03 1.19 13.05
CA HIS A 115 20.77 0.13 12.38
C HIS A 115 20.30 -1.29 12.72
N CYS A 116 19.71 -1.50 13.91
CA CYS A 116 19.11 -2.77 14.29
C CYS A 116 17.99 -3.25 13.37
N LEU A 117 17.40 -2.35 12.54
CA LEU A 117 16.37 -2.68 11.56
C LEU A 117 16.93 -3.17 10.22
N HIS A 118 18.27 -3.17 10.03
CA HIS A 118 18.91 -3.72 8.83
C HIS A 118 19.16 -5.23 8.91
N GLY A 119 19.25 -5.78 10.11
CA GLY A 119 19.50 -7.19 10.36
C GLY A 119 18.33 -7.85 11.10
N GLU A 120 18.49 -9.15 11.33
CA GLU A 120 17.54 -9.86 12.18
C GLU A 120 17.66 -9.35 13.62
N ILE A 121 16.54 -8.92 14.18
CA ILE A 121 16.47 -8.55 15.60
C ILE A 121 16.48 -9.84 16.42
N ARG A 122 17.63 -10.14 17.06
CA ARG A 122 17.86 -11.36 17.82
C ARG A 122 17.22 -11.32 19.23
N VAL A 123 16.12 -10.60 19.39
CA VAL A 123 15.37 -10.53 20.67
C VAL A 123 13.99 -11.13 20.47
N GLN A 124 13.48 -11.74 21.53
CA GLN A 124 12.12 -12.28 21.54
C GLN A 124 11.12 -11.17 21.19
N PRO A 125 10.08 -11.44 20.35
CA PRO A 125 9.11 -10.44 19.90
C PRO A 125 8.47 -9.65 21.05
N GLN A 126 8.17 -10.33 22.18
CA GLN A 126 7.57 -9.70 23.35
C GLN A 126 8.50 -8.67 24.03
N ARG A 127 9.81 -8.79 23.85
CA ARG A 127 10.80 -7.82 24.33
C ARG A 127 11.02 -6.71 23.31
N ALA A 128 11.03 -7.02 22.02
CA ALA A 128 11.20 -6.03 20.96
C ALA A 128 10.10 -4.98 20.96
N CYS A 129 8.87 -5.33 21.34
CA CYS A 129 7.73 -4.40 21.38
C CYS A 129 7.68 -3.50 22.62
N LYS A 130 8.62 -3.62 23.57
CA LYS A 130 8.66 -2.81 24.79
C LYS A 130 9.57 -1.58 24.70
N TYR A 131 10.28 -1.43 23.60
CA TYR A 131 11.21 -0.33 23.31
C TYR A 131 10.81 0.35 22.01
#